data_033065e93e6072f2f04b6042b0040f8a
#
_entry.id   033065e93e6072f2f04b6042b0040f8a
#
_cell.length_a   1.000
_cell.length_b   1.000
_cell.length_c   1.000
_cell.angle_alpha   90.00
_cell.angle_beta   90.00
_cell.angle_gamma   90.00
#
_symmetry.space_group_name_H-M   'P 1'
#
loop_
_entity.id
_entity.type
_entity.pdbx_description
1 polymer ?
#
loop_
_entity_poly.entity_id
_entity_poly.type
_entity_poly.pdbx_seq_one_letter_code
_entity_poly.pdbx_strand_id
1 'polypeptide(L)'
;MGLKRVEVDLYIWDGLETQQPTIPQYTIAKSRITGNDNITLEIGELVRDYINISFNNDYNSISRYVRAVVNSFDDADEPFQTNPITSTYIALDGYGYFEEGANPELSRNALISADNIYLPENTAGNFPIFAEGVGKVIIDSNTTQITDSGNTNQKVQYITIPANSSTILVYDIDDSTLRKTITVTNICEPKFTPYKITFVNKFGVFENMFAFKKSSEVSNVTDELFKRNIVTNASSNYNTYDNQKSRMNVNAQTSLTLNTGFIKEDMNQTIEELFYSENVYIRYEDKTLAVIPTSKSLQYKTVLNDKLINYTVQFDFAFDRINNVR
;
A
#
# COMPACT_ATOMS: atom_id res chain seq x y z
N MET A 1 11.72 20.16 41.30
CA MET A 1 12.03 18.85 40.68
C MET A 1 11.58 18.94 39.24
N GLY A 2 12.45 18.63 38.30
CA GLY A 2 12.14 18.66 36.88
C GLY A 2 11.99 17.25 36.32
N LEU A 3 11.32 17.12 35.17
CA LEU A 3 11.26 15.85 34.44
C LEU A 3 12.66 15.44 34.00
N LYS A 4 13.13 14.22 34.35
CA LYS A 4 14.44 13.68 33.98
C LYS A 4 14.34 12.70 32.84
N ARG A 5 13.43 11.73 32.92
CA ARG A 5 13.28 10.69 31.93
C ARG A 5 11.82 10.21 31.83
N VAL A 6 11.51 9.58 30.73
CA VAL A 6 10.24 8.86 30.51
C VAL A 6 10.54 7.41 30.12
N GLU A 7 9.66 6.53 30.56
CA GLU A 7 9.55 5.15 30.09
C GLU A 7 8.20 4.99 29.42
N VAL A 8 8.16 4.43 28.22
CA VAL A 8 6.95 4.21 27.43
C VAL A 8 6.81 2.72 27.19
N ASP A 9 5.74 2.17 27.73
CA ASP A 9 5.30 0.82 27.38
C ASP A 9 4.35 0.92 26.18
N LEU A 10 4.74 0.27 25.10
CA LEU A 10 4.03 0.29 23.83
C LEU A 10 3.32 -1.05 23.62
N TYR A 11 2.01 -1.01 23.53
CA TYR A 11 1.15 -2.16 23.24
C TYR A 11 0.61 -2.03 21.82
N ILE A 12 0.74 -3.10 21.02
CA ILE A 12 0.32 -3.14 19.63
C ILE A 12 -0.48 -4.43 19.41
N TRP A 13 -1.74 -4.32 18.92
CA TRP A 13 -2.59 -5.50 18.72
C TRP A 13 -3.63 -5.31 17.63
N ASP A 14 -4.22 -6.40 17.19
CA ASP A 14 -5.42 -6.43 16.37
C ASP A 14 -6.64 -6.88 17.19
N GLY A 15 -7.82 -6.63 16.67
CA GLY A 15 -9.08 -6.94 17.34
C GLY A 15 -9.75 -5.72 17.95
N LEU A 16 -10.41 -5.88 19.08
CA LEU A 16 -11.10 -4.81 19.79
C LEU A 16 -10.13 -4.01 20.67
N GLU A 17 -10.45 -2.74 20.94
CA GLU A 17 -9.66 -1.90 21.85
C GLU A 17 -9.53 -2.52 23.25
N THR A 18 -10.58 -3.22 23.71
CA THR A 18 -10.60 -3.91 25.01
C THR A 18 -9.72 -5.16 25.09
N GLN A 19 -9.18 -5.63 23.97
CA GLN A 19 -8.34 -6.82 23.88
C GLN A 19 -6.85 -6.51 23.95
N GLN A 20 -6.48 -5.41 24.60
CA GLN A 20 -5.08 -5.04 24.80
C GLN A 20 -4.29 -6.22 25.43
N PRO A 21 -3.09 -6.53 24.91
CA PRO A 21 -2.19 -7.49 25.50
C PRO A 21 -1.79 -7.08 26.93
N THR A 22 -1.47 -8.06 27.76
CA THR A 22 -0.99 -7.80 29.13
C THR A 22 0.48 -7.44 29.19
N ILE A 23 1.25 -7.78 28.17
CA ILE A 23 2.69 -7.54 28.07
C ILE A 23 2.92 -6.54 26.93
N PRO A 24 3.67 -5.44 27.16
CA PRO A 24 4.02 -4.52 26.09
C PRO A 24 4.96 -5.20 25.09
N GLN A 25 4.82 -4.83 23.82
CA GLN A 25 5.73 -5.27 22.76
C GLN A 25 7.09 -4.56 22.87
N TYR A 26 7.06 -3.32 23.33
CA TYR A 26 8.27 -2.52 23.57
C TYR A 26 8.16 -1.75 24.88
N THR A 27 9.29 -1.65 25.59
CA THR A 27 9.50 -0.69 26.66
C THR A 27 10.67 0.20 26.27
N ILE A 28 10.44 1.50 26.13
CA ILE A 28 11.42 2.47 25.63
C ILE A 28 11.66 3.49 26.72
N ALA A 29 12.93 3.74 27.06
CA ALA A 29 13.30 4.80 27.99
C ALA A 29 14.05 5.92 27.25
N LYS A 30 13.73 7.17 27.54
CA LYS A 30 14.42 8.34 27.02
C LYS A 30 14.63 9.39 28.09
N SER A 31 15.86 9.86 28.22
CA SER A 31 16.20 10.94 29.13
C SER A 31 16.02 12.30 28.46
N ARG A 32 15.74 13.31 29.28
CA ARG A 32 15.66 14.70 28.86
C ARG A 32 17.03 15.20 28.42
N ILE A 33 17.06 15.95 27.33
CA ILE A 33 18.27 16.69 26.92
C ILE A 33 18.32 18.00 27.71
N THR A 34 19.47 18.31 28.28
CA THR A 34 19.68 19.54 29.07
C THR A 34 19.27 20.79 28.25
N GLY A 35 18.43 21.62 28.84
CA GLY A 35 17.92 22.83 28.19
C GLY A 35 16.65 22.61 27.36
N ASN A 36 16.10 21.42 27.32
CA ASN A 36 14.84 21.12 26.65
C ASN A 36 13.82 20.61 27.68
N ASP A 37 12.64 21.22 27.74
CA ASP A 37 11.60 20.86 28.69
C ASP A 37 10.68 19.74 28.22
N ASN A 38 10.86 19.29 26.98
CA ASN A 38 10.05 18.24 26.35
C ASN A 38 10.89 17.02 26.02
N ILE A 39 10.26 15.83 26.13
CA ILE A 39 10.80 14.55 25.65
C ILE A 39 9.88 14.07 24.53
N THR A 40 10.41 13.94 23.31
CA THR A 40 9.69 13.42 22.15
C THR A 40 10.20 12.04 21.82
N LEU A 41 9.28 11.10 21.61
CA LEU A 41 9.55 9.73 21.18
C LEU A 41 8.84 9.50 19.85
N GLU A 42 9.57 8.95 18.90
CA GLU A 42 9.00 8.46 17.66
C GLU A 42 8.76 6.96 17.79
N ILE A 43 7.55 6.52 17.50
CA ILE A 43 7.12 5.13 17.66
C ILE A 43 6.68 4.50 16.33
N GLY A 44 6.61 5.28 15.25
CA GLY A 44 6.07 4.84 13.96
C GLY A 44 6.72 3.58 13.41
N GLU A 45 8.06 3.56 13.35
CA GLU A 45 8.82 2.40 12.85
C GLU A 45 8.58 1.13 13.69
N LEU A 46 8.47 1.28 15.02
CA LEU A 46 8.21 0.14 15.91
C LEU A 46 6.82 -0.44 15.72
N VAL A 47 5.84 0.43 15.40
CA VAL A 47 4.48 0.00 15.09
C VAL A 47 4.42 -0.68 13.74
N ARG A 48 5.17 -0.18 12.75
CA ARG A 48 5.25 -0.71 11.41
C ARG A 48 5.67 -2.17 11.38
N ASP A 49 6.56 -2.60 12.26
CA ASP A 49 7.00 -4.00 12.39
C ASP A 49 5.85 -4.99 12.67
N TYR A 50 4.72 -4.48 13.19
CA TYR A 50 3.52 -5.28 13.50
C TYR A 50 2.43 -5.19 12.42
N ILE A 51 2.63 -4.38 11.38
CA ILE A 51 1.70 -4.25 10.26
C ILE A 51 2.19 -5.16 9.13
N ASN A 52 1.55 -6.31 8.98
CA ASN A 52 1.89 -7.25 7.91
C ASN A 52 0.95 -7.04 6.73
N ILE A 53 1.51 -6.63 5.59
CA ILE A 53 0.79 -6.39 4.36
C ILE A 53 0.88 -7.64 3.47
N SER A 54 -0.27 -8.25 3.23
CA SER A 54 -0.41 -9.37 2.29
C SER A 54 -1.72 -9.21 1.54
N PHE A 55 -1.69 -9.38 0.23
CA PHE A 55 -2.85 -9.21 -0.61
C PHE A 55 -3.03 -10.38 -1.59
N ASN A 56 -4.14 -11.07 -1.49
CA ASN A 56 -4.56 -12.11 -2.43
C ASN A 56 -5.97 -11.83 -2.97
N ASN A 57 -6.21 -10.58 -3.41
CA ASN A 57 -7.50 -10.06 -3.83
C ASN A 57 -8.55 -9.99 -2.69
N ASP A 58 -8.10 -10.08 -1.44
CA ASP A 58 -8.92 -9.93 -0.24
C ASP A 58 -8.71 -8.53 0.34
N TYR A 59 -9.77 -7.74 0.43
CA TYR A 59 -9.73 -6.37 0.91
C TYR A 59 -10.02 -6.34 2.39
N ASN A 60 -8.99 -6.58 3.20
CA ASN A 60 -9.07 -6.53 4.65
C ASN A 60 -8.41 -5.27 5.20
N SER A 61 -8.89 -4.79 6.33
CA SER A 61 -8.20 -3.75 7.09
C SER A 61 -6.88 -4.30 7.65
N ILE A 62 -5.80 -3.57 7.47
CA ILE A 62 -4.47 -3.90 8.01
C ILE A 62 -4.10 -3.03 9.21
N SER A 63 -5.08 -2.35 9.81
CA SER A 63 -4.87 -1.46 10.95
C SER A 63 -4.52 -2.21 12.24
N ARG A 64 -3.87 -1.49 13.17
CA ARG A 64 -3.53 -1.97 14.52
C ARG A 64 -3.95 -0.94 15.56
N TYR A 65 -4.39 -1.41 16.72
CA TYR A 65 -4.41 -0.56 17.90
C TYR A 65 -3.00 -0.39 18.44
N VAL A 66 -2.70 0.83 18.86
CA VAL A 66 -1.45 1.21 19.51
C VAL A 66 -1.79 1.96 20.77
N ARG A 67 -1.35 1.45 21.92
CA ARG A 67 -1.47 2.15 23.19
C ARG A 67 -0.10 2.42 23.77
N ALA A 68 0.17 3.69 24.02
CA ALA A 68 1.35 4.15 24.71
C ALA A 68 0.99 4.48 26.16
N VAL A 69 1.68 3.84 27.10
CA VAL A 69 1.59 4.10 28.54
C VAL A 69 2.90 4.76 28.96
N VAL A 70 2.84 6.05 29.26
CA VAL A 70 4.02 6.88 29.55
C VAL A 70 4.17 7.07 31.06
N ASN A 71 5.22 6.51 31.62
CA ASN A 71 5.68 6.74 32.97
C ASN A 71 6.77 7.81 32.97
N SER A 72 6.66 8.80 33.81
CA SER A 72 7.61 9.92 33.92
C SER A 72 8.30 9.93 35.27
N PHE A 73 9.60 10.26 35.30
CA PHE A 73 10.45 10.23 36.46
C PHE A 73 11.19 11.56 36.64
N ASP A 74 11.42 11.94 37.89
CA ASP A 74 12.16 13.12 38.29
C ASP A 74 13.67 12.85 38.42
N ASP A 75 14.43 13.85 38.89
CA ASP A 75 15.85 13.76 39.08
C ASP A 75 16.29 12.76 40.20
N ALA A 76 15.36 12.39 41.07
CA ALA A 76 15.57 11.38 42.14
C ALA A 76 15.12 9.98 41.70
N ASP A 77 14.70 9.78 40.43
CA ASP A 77 14.09 8.58 39.90
C ASP A 77 12.75 8.20 40.57
N GLU A 78 12.09 9.18 41.19
CA GLU A 78 10.74 9.01 41.71
C GLU A 78 9.71 9.37 40.64
N PRO A 79 8.50 8.77 40.70
CA PRO A 79 7.44 9.10 39.74
C PRO A 79 7.14 10.61 39.73
N PHE A 80 7.32 11.25 38.58
CA PHE A 80 7.03 12.68 38.40
C PHE A 80 5.51 12.95 38.38
N GLN A 81 4.74 11.96 37.90
CA GLN A 81 3.27 11.97 37.95
C GLN A 81 2.77 10.71 38.66
N THR A 82 1.70 10.88 39.43
CA THR A 82 1.11 9.78 40.21
C THR A 82 0.52 8.68 39.33
N ASN A 83 0.00 9.04 38.14
CA ASN A 83 -0.58 8.12 37.19
C ASN A 83 0.14 8.24 35.85
N PRO A 84 0.36 7.13 35.13
CA PRO A 84 0.89 7.18 33.77
C PRO A 84 -0.07 7.89 32.82
N ILE A 85 0.49 8.56 31.81
CA ILE A 85 -0.30 9.11 30.72
C ILE A 85 -0.53 7.99 29.71
N THR A 86 -1.79 7.74 29.38
CA THR A 86 -2.18 6.70 28.44
C THR A 86 -2.85 7.31 27.22
N SER A 87 -2.39 6.95 26.04
CA SER A 87 -2.97 7.35 24.76
C SER A 87 -3.17 6.14 23.87
N THR A 88 -4.32 6.04 23.21
CA THR A 88 -4.64 4.96 22.27
C THR A 88 -4.87 5.54 20.89
N TYR A 89 -4.31 4.90 19.88
CA TYR A 89 -4.36 5.31 18.48
C TYR A 89 -4.70 4.10 17.59
N ILE A 90 -5.18 4.39 16.39
CA ILE A 90 -5.22 3.43 15.27
C ILE A 90 -4.05 3.75 14.35
N ALA A 91 -3.29 2.72 14.00
CA ALA A 91 -2.16 2.80 13.08
C ALA A 91 -2.46 2.06 11.77
N LEU A 92 -2.02 2.65 10.68
CA LEU A 92 -1.98 2.11 9.31
C LEU A 92 -0.57 2.32 8.75
N ASP A 93 -0.16 1.54 7.76
CA ASP A 93 1.14 1.70 7.08
C ASP A 93 1.08 2.79 6.00
N GLY A 94 0.72 3.99 6.44
CA GLY A 94 0.64 5.18 5.61
C GLY A 94 1.87 6.07 5.74
N TYR A 95 1.94 7.10 4.90
CA TYR A 95 3.01 8.10 4.93
C TYR A 95 2.45 9.49 4.61
N GLY A 96 3.11 10.52 5.13
CA GLY A 96 2.84 11.93 4.78
C GLY A 96 3.95 12.49 3.90
N TYR A 97 3.64 13.54 3.17
CA TYR A 97 4.66 14.32 2.46
C TYR A 97 5.27 15.35 3.40
N PHE A 98 6.59 15.45 3.38
CA PHE A 98 7.32 16.36 4.27
C PHE A 98 6.87 17.82 4.11
N GLU A 99 6.57 18.25 2.88
CA GLU A 99 6.11 19.61 2.57
C GLU A 99 4.70 19.92 3.10
N GLU A 100 3.87 18.92 3.37
CA GLU A 100 2.55 19.13 3.98
C GLU A 100 2.64 19.43 5.48
N GLY A 101 3.75 19.09 6.14
CA GLY A 101 4.00 19.35 7.55
C GLY A 101 3.09 18.58 8.51
N ALA A 102 2.33 17.62 8.01
CA ALA A 102 1.39 16.79 8.76
C ALA A 102 1.23 15.42 8.11
N ASN A 103 0.87 14.42 8.90
CA ASN A 103 0.42 13.14 8.40
C ASN A 103 -0.96 13.25 7.75
N PRO A 104 -1.32 12.37 6.78
CA PRO A 104 -2.64 12.35 6.19
C PRO A 104 -3.73 12.17 7.26
N GLU A 105 -4.77 12.97 7.18
CA GLU A 105 -5.93 12.81 8.04
C GLU A 105 -6.76 11.62 7.54
N LEU A 106 -6.95 10.61 8.39
CA LEU A 106 -7.72 9.41 8.07
C LEU A 106 -9.21 9.60 8.30
N SER A 107 -9.56 10.43 9.30
CA SER A 107 -10.92 10.62 9.71
C SER A 107 -11.74 11.37 8.65
N ARG A 108 -13.03 10.99 8.52
CA ARG A 108 -14.06 11.70 7.74
C ARG A 108 -13.96 11.62 6.23
N ASN A 109 -13.12 10.72 5.67
CA ASN A 109 -12.92 10.67 4.23
C ASN A 109 -12.94 9.26 3.63
N ALA A 110 -13.16 9.22 2.31
CA ALA A 110 -12.65 8.12 1.50
C ALA A 110 -11.11 8.18 1.53
N LEU A 111 -10.48 7.03 1.73
CA LEU A 111 -9.02 6.91 1.82
C LEU A 111 -8.38 6.77 0.44
N ILE A 112 -8.73 7.67 -0.48
CA ILE A 112 -8.16 7.81 -1.81
C ILE A 112 -7.88 9.29 -2.08
N SER A 113 -6.83 9.59 -2.81
CA SER A 113 -6.43 10.98 -3.10
C SER A 113 -7.22 11.57 -4.25
N ALA A 114 -7.38 10.85 -5.35
CA ALA A 114 -8.11 11.33 -6.52
C ALA A 114 -9.62 11.47 -6.28
N ASP A 115 -10.23 12.36 -7.04
CA ASP A 115 -11.70 12.54 -7.11
C ASP A 115 -12.32 11.78 -8.28
N ASN A 116 -11.54 10.95 -8.96
CA ASN A 116 -12.00 10.10 -10.06
C ASN A 116 -11.55 8.65 -9.83
N ILE A 117 -12.44 7.71 -10.16
CA ILE A 117 -12.16 6.28 -10.24
C ILE A 117 -12.48 5.82 -11.66
N TYR A 118 -11.56 5.10 -12.28
CA TYR A 118 -11.72 4.54 -13.61
C TYR A 118 -11.94 3.05 -13.52
N LEU A 119 -13.07 2.56 -14.03
CA LEU A 119 -13.42 1.13 -14.05
C LEU A 119 -13.62 0.65 -15.49
N PRO A 120 -13.29 -0.62 -15.79
CA PRO A 120 -13.76 -1.24 -17.02
C PRO A 120 -15.29 -1.28 -17.04
N GLU A 121 -15.89 -1.04 -18.21
CA GLU A 121 -17.32 -1.16 -18.39
C GLU A 121 -17.85 -2.53 -17.92
N ASN A 122 -19.01 -2.55 -17.28
CA ASN A 122 -19.65 -3.73 -16.72
C ASN A 122 -18.82 -4.45 -15.62
N THR A 123 -17.84 -3.75 -15.02
CA THR A 123 -17.02 -4.29 -13.93
C THR A 123 -17.30 -3.53 -12.64
N ALA A 124 -17.50 -4.28 -11.56
CA ALA A 124 -17.58 -3.71 -10.21
C ALA A 124 -16.19 -3.34 -9.71
N GLY A 125 -16.13 -2.26 -8.92
CA GLY A 125 -14.94 -1.81 -8.23
C GLY A 125 -15.10 -1.82 -6.72
N ASN A 126 -14.11 -1.30 -6.02
CA ASN A 126 -14.20 -0.95 -4.61
C ASN A 126 -13.28 0.23 -4.29
N PHE A 127 -13.55 0.90 -3.19
CA PHE A 127 -12.69 1.94 -2.65
C PHE A 127 -12.72 1.91 -1.13
N PRO A 128 -11.63 2.29 -0.46
CA PRO A 128 -11.50 2.26 0.98
C PRO A 128 -12.09 3.51 1.65
N ILE A 129 -12.71 3.32 2.81
CA ILE A 129 -13.14 4.39 3.72
C ILE A 129 -12.64 4.09 5.13
N PHE A 130 -12.53 5.13 5.98
CA PHE A 130 -12.29 4.98 7.40
C PHE A 130 -13.62 5.01 8.17
N ALA A 131 -14.02 3.87 8.71
CA ALA A 131 -15.36 3.67 9.26
C ALA A 131 -15.68 4.56 10.48
N GLU A 132 -14.65 4.96 11.25
CA GLU A 132 -14.84 5.78 12.45
C GLU A 132 -15.34 7.21 12.15
N GLY A 133 -15.08 7.71 10.94
CA GLY A 133 -15.41 9.07 10.56
C GLY A 133 -16.43 9.21 9.43
N VAL A 134 -16.91 8.10 8.88
CA VAL A 134 -17.88 8.10 7.77
C VAL A 134 -19.20 7.50 8.24
N GLY A 135 -20.31 8.23 8.14
CA GLY A 135 -21.63 7.75 8.51
C GLY A 135 -22.33 7.01 7.38
N LYS A 136 -22.27 7.54 6.16
CA LYS A 136 -22.88 6.89 4.99
C LYS A 136 -22.11 7.16 3.70
N VAL A 137 -22.30 6.26 2.76
CA VAL A 137 -21.87 6.39 1.37
C VAL A 137 -23.09 6.25 0.46
N ILE A 138 -23.24 7.16 -0.50
CA ILE A 138 -24.28 7.09 -1.52
C ILE A 138 -23.63 6.87 -2.87
N ILE A 139 -23.97 5.75 -3.52
CA ILE A 139 -23.52 5.43 -4.88
C ILE A 139 -24.73 5.54 -5.81
N ASP A 140 -24.68 6.54 -6.71
CA ASP A 140 -25.82 6.97 -7.52
C ASP A 140 -27.05 7.27 -6.65
N SER A 141 -27.97 6.33 -6.47
CA SER A 141 -29.17 6.48 -5.61
C SER A 141 -29.18 5.50 -4.44
N ASN A 142 -28.18 4.65 -4.30
CA ASN A 142 -28.13 3.61 -3.27
C ASN A 142 -27.33 4.09 -2.05
N THR A 143 -27.95 4.08 -0.90
CA THR A 143 -27.31 4.48 0.36
C THR A 143 -26.84 3.25 1.12
N THR A 144 -25.57 3.28 1.53
CA THR A 144 -24.96 2.29 2.43
C THR A 144 -24.60 3.00 3.73
N GLN A 145 -25.19 2.58 4.85
CA GLN A 145 -24.81 3.07 6.18
C GLN A 145 -23.53 2.38 6.62
N ILE A 146 -22.65 3.15 7.22
CA ILE A 146 -21.35 2.68 7.72
C ILE A 146 -21.45 2.56 9.23
N THR A 147 -20.94 1.48 9.76
CA THR A 147 -20.89 1.25 11.21
C THR A 147 -19.48 0.87 11.60
N ASP A 148 -18.90 1.61 12.55
CA ASP A 148 -17.65 1.22 13.18
C ASP A 148 -17.94 0.23 14.32
N SER A 149 -17.45 -0.99 14.20
CA SER A 149 -17.58 -2.02 15.24
C SER A 149 -16.54 -1.89 16.36
N GLY A 150 -15.59 -0.96 16.24
CA GLY A 150 -14.45 -0.86 17.14
C GLY A 150 -13.38 -1.93 16.93
N ASN A 151 -13.51 -2.80 15.92
CA ASN A 151 -12.52 -3.83 15.63
C ASN A 151 -11.57 -3.36 14.52
N THR A 152 -10.26 -3.57 14.68
CA THR A 152 -9.25 -3.16 13.71
C THR A 152 -9.51 -3.71 12.30
N ASN A 153 -10.03 -4.92 12.19
CA ASN A 153 -10.34 -5.53 10.90
C ASN A 153 -11.52 -4.86 10.16
N GLN A 154 -12.23 -3.92 10.79
CA GLN A 154 -13.35 -3.17 10.24
C GLN A 154 -13.15 -1.64 10.31
N LYS A 155 -12.01 -1.16 10.80
CA LYS A 155 -11.69 0.27 10.78
C LYS A 155 -11.54 0.81 9.36
N VAL A 156 -10.95 0.02 8.47
CA VAL A 156 -10.97 0.29 7.04
C VAL A 156 -12.00 -0.62 6.40
N GLN A 157 -13.00 -0.04 5.74
CA GLN A 157 -14.02 -0.78 5.00
C GLN A 157 -13.88 -0.49 3.50
N TYR A 158 -13.99 -1.53 2.70
CA TYR A 158 -13.95 -1.44 1.24
C TYR A 158 -15.37 -1.49 0.69
N ILE A 159 -15.85 -0.34 0.23
CA ILE A 159 -17.22 -0.20 -0.29
C ILE A 159 -17.24 -0.65 -1.74
N THR A 160 -18.13 -1.57 -2.07
CA THR A 160 -18.31 -2.06 -3.43
C THR A 160 -18.97 -1.00 -4.30
N ILE A 161 -18.35 -0.69 -5.43
CA ILE A 161 -18.89 0.16 -6.49
C ILE A 161 -19.60 -0.76 -7.48
N PRO A 162 -20.93 -0.70 -7.61
CA PRO A 162 -21.63 -1.49 -8.62
C PRO A 162 -21.13 -1.15 -10.04
N ALA A 163 -21.20 -2.14 -10.94
CA ALA A 163 -20.85 -1.92 -12.33
C ALA A 163 -21.68 -0.78 -12.95
N ASN A 164 -21.02 0.04 -13.77
CA ASN A 164 -21.63 1.17 -14.47
C ASN A 164 -22.14 2.30 -13.56
N SER A 165 -21.72 2.36 -12.29
CA SER A 165 -21.97 3.50 -11.42
C SER A 165 -21.30 4.76 -11.97
N SER A 166 -21.79 5.94 -11.58
CA SER A 166 -21.32 7.25 -12.08
C SER A 166 -20.79 8.16 -10.97
N THR A 167 -21.40 8.12 -9.79
CA THR A 167 -21.11 9.09 -8.73
C THR A 167 -21.14 8.43 -7.36
N ILE A 168 -20.17 8.80 -6.52
CA ILE A 168 -20.08 8.37 -5.12
C ILE A 168 -20.03 9.62 -4.25
N LEU A 169 -20.88 9.67 -3.23
CA LEU A 169 -20.91 10.73 -2.22
C LEU A 169 -20.56 10.12 -0.87
N VAL A 170 -19.55 10.65 -0.21
CA VAL A 170 -19.11 10.22 1.13
C VAL A 170 -19.49 11.29 2.15
N TYR A 171 -20.25 10.90 3.15
CA TYR A 171 -20.75 11.78 4.19
C TYR A 171 -20.05 11.51 5.52
N ASP A 172 -19.91 12.58 6.31
CA ASP A 172 -19.41 12.53 7.69
C ASP A 172 -20.30 11.63 8.57
N ILE A 173 -19.81 11.28 9.75
CA ILE A 173 -20.54 10.52 10.78
C ILE A 173 -21.89 11.14 11.14
N ASP A 174 -22.07 12.44 10.92
CA ASP A 174 -23.33 13.16 11.15
C ASP A 174 -24.39 12.90 10.07
N ASP A 175 -24.06 12.14 9.02
CA ASP A 175 -24.90 11.82 7.86
C ASP A 175 -25.40 13.03 7.05
N SER A 176 -24.96 14.23 7.38
CA SER A 176 -25.42 15.48 6.78
C SER A 176 -24.30 16.21 6.00
N THR A 177 -23.09 16.17 6.50
CA THR A 177 -21.95 16.89 5.90
C THR A 177 -21.31 16.07 4.79
N LEU A 178 -21.43 16.52 3.55
CA LEU A 178 -20.73 15.92 2.40
C LEU A 178 -19.23 16.22 2.50
N ARG A 179 -18.42 15.18 2.52
CA ARG A 179 -16.94 15.27 2.63
C ARG A 179 -16.24 15.11 1.31
N LYS A 180 -16.65 14.14 0.50
CA LYS A 180 -16.00 13.85 -0.77
C LYS A 180 -17.03 13.45 -1.83
N THR A 181 -16.84 13.96 -3.03
CA THR A 181 -17.55 13.52 -4.24
C THR A 181 -16.55 12.85 -5.16
N ILE A 182 -16.82 11.60 -5.55
CA ILE A 182 -15.98 10.84 -6.46
C ILE A 182 -16.77 10.55 -7.73
N THR A 183 -16.18 10.87 -8.86
CA THR A 183 -16.74 10.55 -10.18
C THR A 183 -16.24 9.17 -10.61
N VAL A 184 -17.14 8.28 -10.99
CA VAL A 184 -16.77 6.98 -11.55
C VAL A 184 -16.89 7.06 -13.08
N THR A 185 -15.78 6.81 -13.76
CA THR A 185 -15.71 6.81 -15.21
C THR A 185 -15.57 5.37 -15.71
N ASN A 186 -16.57 4.91 -16.44
CA ASN A 186 -16.60 3.58 -17.04
C ASN A 186 -15.95 3.62 -18.42
N ILE A 187 -14.89 2.85 -18.61
CA ILE A 187 -14.10 2.80 -19.85
C ILE A 187 -14.48 1.56 -20.64
N CYS A 188 -15.06 1.79 -21.82
CA CYS A 188 -15.28 0.75 -22.80
C CYS A 188 -13.99 0.57 -23.64
N GLU A 189 -13.27 -0.52 -23.43
CA GLU A 189 -12.07 -0.85 -24.18
C GLU A 189 -12.22 -2.24 -24.81
N PRO A 190 -12.81 -2.32 -26.03
CA PRO A 190 -13.11 -3.61 -26.65
C PRO A 190 -11.88 -4.32 -27.22
N LYS A 191 -10.74 -3.63 -27.34
CA LYS A 191 -9.54 -4.14 -28.00
C LYS A 191 -8.54 -4.77 -27.06
N PHE A 192 -8.42 -4.24 -25.84
CA PHE A 192 -7.41 -4.67 -24.87
C PHE A 192 -8.07 -5.12 -23.58
N THR A 193 -7.51 -6.16 -22.94
CA THR A 193 -7.95 -6.58 -21.60
C THR A 193 -7.37 -5.62 -20.57
N PRO A 194 -8.19 -4.95 -19.75
CA PRO A 194 -7.71 -4.08 -18.70
C PRO A 194 -6.96 -4.87 -17.62
N TYR A 195 -5.83 -4.33 -17.16
CA TYR A 195 -5.09 -4.87 -16.03
C TYR A 195 -5.43 -4.12 -14.76
N LYS A 196 -5.83 -4.85 -13.72
CA LYS A 196 -6.04 -4.29 -12.39
C LYS A 196 -4.72 -4.27 -11.64
N ILE A 197 -4.33 -3.09 -11.17
CA ILE A 197 -3.18 -2.83 -10.32
C ILE A 197 -3.72 -2.48 -8.94
N THR A 198 -3.25 -3.16 -7.90
CA THR A 198 -3.60 -2.88 -6.50
C THR A 198 -2.31 -2.54 -5.75
N PHE A 199 -2.32 -1.47 -5.00
CA PHE A 199 -1.15 -1.00 -4.25
C PHE A 199 -1.58 -0.40 -2.91
N VAL A 200 -0.63 -0.25 -1.98
CA VAL A 200 -0.86 0.45 -0.72
C VAL A 200 -0.59 1.94 -0.95
N ASN A 201 -1.62 2.77 -0.74
CA ASN A 201 -1.54 4.21 -0.95
C ASN A 201 -1.01 4.95 0.28
N LYS A 202 -0.92 6.29 0.23
CA LYS A 202 -0.41 7.13 1.33
C LYS A 202 -1.19 6.99 2.64
N PHE A 203 -2.45 6.54 2.60
CA PHE A 203 -3.24 6.29 3.80
C PHE A 203 -2.98 4.92 4.43
N GLY A 204 -2.11 4.09 3.83
CA GLY A 204 -1.82 2.73 4.29
C GLY A 204 -2.93 1.72 4.00
N VAL A 205 -3.67 1.90 2.93
CA VAL A 205 -4.79 1.04 2.51
C VAL A 205 -4.65 0.62 1.06
N PHE A 206 -5.28 -0.49 0.67
CA PHE A 206 -5.27 -0.93 -0.70
C PHE A 206 -6.12 -0.02 -1.59
N GLU A 207 -5.52 0.46 -2.66
CA GLU A 207 -6.18 1.21 -3.73
C GLU A 207 -6.03 0.48 -5.06
N ASN A 208 -7.04 0.63 -5.93
CA ASN A 208 -7.08 -0.01 -7.24
C ASN A 208 -6.98 1.01 -8.35
N MET A 209 -6.16 0.69 -9.33
CA MET A 209 -6.06 1.41 -10.59
C MET A 209 -6.13 0.42 -11.76
N PHE A 210 -6.66 0.86 -12.90
CA PHE A 210 -6.72 0.04 -14.11
C PHE A 210 -5.87 0.64 -15.23
N ALA A 211 -5.17 -0.24 -15.94
CA ALA A 211 -4.49 0.09 -17.19
C ALA A 211 -5.31 -0.47 -18.36
N PHE A 212 -5.76 0.42 -19.26
CA PHE A 212 -6.77 0.10 -20.28
C PHE A 212 -6.19 -0.13 -21.67
N LYS A 213 -4.95 0.28 -21.92
CA LYS A 213 -4.37 0.22 -23.26
C LYS A 213 -3.42 -0.96 -23.42
N LYS A 214 -2.84 -1.07 -24.62
CA LYS A 214 -1.94 -2.16 -24.98
C LYS A 214 -0.86 -2.37 -23.91
N SER A 215 -0.76 -3.58 -23.43
CA SER A 215 0.33 -4.07 -22.61
C SER A 215 1.43 -4.71 -23.48
N SER A 216 2.65 -4.77 -22.98
CA SER A 216 3.71 -5.61 -23.53
C SER A 216 4.43 -6.35 -22.42
N GLU A 217 4.73 -7.61 -22.68
CA GLU A 217 5.46 -8.49 -21.78
C GLU A 217 6.81 -8.83 -22.40
N VAL A 218 7.87 -8.79 -21.58
CA VAL A 218 9.23 -9.14 -21.98
C VAL A 218 9.80 -10.12 -20.95
N SER A 219 10.34 -11.24 -21.40
CA SER A 219 11.04 -12.19 -20.55
C SER A 219 12.55 -12.00 -20.72
N ASN A 220 13.20 -11.56 -19.66
CA ASN A 220 14.65 -11.39 -19.61
C ASN A 220 15.27 -12.67 -19.06
N VAL A 221 16.09 -13.33 -19.87
CA VAL A 221 16.76 -14.58 -19.49
C VAL A 221 18.21 -14.28 -19.13
N THR A 222 18.61 -14.77 -17.97
CA THR A 222 19.99 -14.72 -17.48
C THR A 222 20.54 -16.14 -17.40
N ASP A 223 21.79 -16.33 -17.79
CA ASP A 223 22.47 -17.61 -17.70
C ASP A 223 24.01 -17.43 -17.60
N GLU A 224 24.64 -18.45 -17.11
CA GLU A 224 26.09 -18.57 -17.10
C GLU A 224 26.52 -19.64 -18.08
N LEU A 225 27.65 -19.41 -18.76
CA LEU A 225 28.23 -20.34 -19.69
C LEU A 225 29.51 -20.93 -19.11
N PHE A 226 29.64 -22.26 -19.13
CA PHE A 226 30.89 -22.90 -18.82
C PHE A 226 31.39 -23.72 -20.00
N LYS A 227 32.71 -23.79 -20.12
CA LYS A 227 33.39 -24.59 -21.16
C LYS A 227 33.55 -26.02 -20.66
N ARG A 228 33.05 -26.97 -21.43
CA ARG A 228 33.26 -28.40 -21.18
C ARG A 228 34.47 -28.94 -21.92
N ASN A 229 35.12 -29.95 -21.36
CA ASN A 229 36.08 -30.77 -22.11
C ASN A 229 35.29 -31.71 -23.02
N ILE A 230 35.48 -31.59 -24.31
CA ILE A 230 34.81 -32.43 -25.34
C ILE A 230 35.66 -33.66 -25.73
N VAL A 231 36.96 -33.66 -25.40
CA VAL A 231 37.84 -34.80 -25.64
C VAL A 231 37.74 -35.73 -24.43
N THR A 232 37.04 -36.81 -24.60
CA THR A 232 36.73 -37.77 -23.51
C THR A 232 37.56 -39.06 -23.59
N ASN A 233 38.18 -39.31 -24.76
CA ASN A 233 38.97 -40.51 -25.03
C ASN A 233 40.42 -40.15 -25.35
N ALA A 234 41.32 -41.16 -25.37
CA ALA A 234 42.70 -40.98 -25.76
C ALA A 234 42.89 -40.57 -27.26
N SER A 235 41.79 -40.55 -28.02
CA SER A 235 41.74 -40.06 -29.40
C SER A 235 41.55 -38.53 -29.40
N SER A 236 42.23 -37.84 -30.31
CA SER A 236 42.06 -36.41 -30.56
C SER A 236 40.71 -36.04 -31.24
N ASN A 237 39.88 -37.03 -31.52
CA ASN A 237 38.58 -36.82 -32.16
C ASN A 237 37.50 -36.47 -31.11
N TYR A 238 36.56 -35.62 -31.52
CA TYR A 238 35.40 -35.24 -30.75
C TYR A 238 34.14 -35.27 -31.62
N ASN A 239 33.00 -35.43 -31.00
CA ASN A 239 31.74 -35.41 -31.71
C ASN A 239 31.28 -33.95 -31.92
N THR A 240 30.85 -33.62 -33.13
CA THR A 240 30.38 -32.26 -33.46
C THR A 240 29.05 -31.92 -32.81
N TYR A 241 28.31 -32.90 -32.30
CA TYR A 241 27.05 -32.69 -31.55
C TYR A 241 27.26 -32.49 -30.04
N ASP A 242 28.48 -32.67 -29.50
CA ASP A 242 28.79 -32.42 -28.12
C ASP A 242 28.97 -30.93 -27.88
N ASN A 243 28.30 -30.42 -26.84
CA ASN A 243 28.36 -29.03 -26.48
C ASN A 243 29.74 -28.67 -25.89
N GLN A 244 30.50 -27.84 -26.55
CA GLN A 244 31.73 -27.27 -25.98
C GLN A 244 31.42 -26.23 -24.90
N LYS A 245 30.29 -25.48 -25.05
CA LYS A 245 29.77 -24.56 -24.06
C LYS A 245 28.41 -25.06 -23.57
N SER A 246 28.22 -25.13 -22.30
CA SER A 246 26.92 -25.47 -21.67
C SER A 246 26.45 -24.31 -20.84
N ARG A 247 25.13 -24.10 -20.84
CA ARG A 247 24.48 -23.13 -20.03
C ARG A 247 24.22 -23.71 -18.63
N MET A 248 24.41 -22.88 -17.60
CA MET A 248 24.07 -23.21 -16.23
C MET A 248 23.40 -22.00 -15.56
N ASN A 249 22.78 -22.21 -14.42
CA ASN A 249 22.11 -21.17 -13.65
C ASN A 249 21.13 -20.34 -14.50
N VAL A 250 20.42 -21.00 -15.42
CA VAL A 250 19.43 -20.32 -16.26
C VAL A 250 18.27 -19.86 -15.40
N ASN A 251 17.98 -18.58 -15.44
CA ASN A 251 16.83 -17.97 -14.81
C ASN A 251 16.14 -17.00 -15.79
N ALA A 252 14.91 -16.61 -15.46
CA ALA A 252 14.17 -15.63 -16.24
C ALA A 252 13.33 -14.75 -15.31
N GLN A 253 13.34 -13.46 -15.61
CA GLN A 253 12.47 -12.47 -14.99
C GLN A 253 11.55 -11.88 -16.05
N THR A 254 10.29 -11.76 -15.73
CA THR A 254 9.30 -11.17 -16.64
C THR A 254 9.05 -9.73 -16.25
N SER A 255 9.07 -8.84 -17.23
CA SER A 255 8.70 -7.44 -17.13
C SER A 255 7.40 -7.19 -17.89
N LEU A 256 6.49 -6.43 -17.30
CA LEU A 256 5.19 -6.07 -17.86
C LEU A 256 5.09 -4.54 -17.99
N THR A 257 4.86 -4.04 -19.19
CA THR A 257 4.63 -2.62 -19.43
C THR A 257 3.14 -2.39 -19.65
N LEU A 258 2.55 -1.52 -18.83
CA LEU A 258 1.12 -1.18 -18.84
C LEU A 258 0.93 0.30 -19.18
N ASN A 259 -0.19 0.62 -19.84
CA ASN A 259 -0.56 1.98 -20.16
C ASN A 259 -1.97 2.28 -19.64
N THR A 260 -2.09 3.36 -18.86
CA THR A 260 -3.36 3.75 -18.22
C THR A 260 -4.46 4.12 -19.22
N GLY A 261 -4.09 4.53 -20.43
CA GLY A 261 -5.00 5.26 -21.30
C GLY A 261 -5.15 6.71 -20.85
N PHE A 262 -6.13 7.40 -21.41
CA PHE A 262 -6.40 8.79 -21.05
C PHE A 262 -7.19 8.86 -19.74
N ILE A 263 -6.60 9.54 -18.76
CA ILE A 263 -7.16 9.80 -17.42
C ILE A 263 -7.04 11.28 -17.10
N LYS A 264 -7.79 11.80 -16.13
CA LYS A 264 -7.70 13.20 -15.71
C LYS A 264 -6.44 13.48 -14.90
N GLU A 265 -6.06 14.75 -14.83
CA GLU A 265 -4.84 15.20 -14.12
C GLU A 265 -4.86 14.95 -12.62
N ASP A 266 -6.02 14.88 -11.98
CA ASP A 266 -6.15 14.56 -10.55
C ASP A 266 -5.65 13.16 -10.20
N MET A 267 -5.56 12.26 -11.19
CA MET A 267 -4.93 10.95 -11.03
C MET A 267 -3.40 11.01 -10.89
N ASN A 268 -2.75 12.17 -11.09
CA ASN A 268 -1.32 12.31 -10.91
C ASN A 268 -0.88 11.87 -9.50
N GLN A 269 -1.66 12.22 -8.49
CA GLN A 269 -1.35 11.85 -7.11
C GLN A 269 -1.48 10.33 -6.89
N THR A 270 -2.51 9.69 -7.42
CA THR A 270 -2.66 8.23 -7.37
C THR A 270 -1.51 7.51 -8.08
N ILE A 271 -1.03 8.04 -9.21
CA ILE A 271 0.13 7.50 -9.92
C ILE A 271 1.39 7.67 -9.08
N GLU A 272 1.58 8.81 -8.42
CA GLU A 272 2.70 9.06 -7.52
C GLU A 272 2.70 8.07 -6.35
N GLU A 273 1.55 7.89 -5.70
CA GLU A 273 1.37 6.93 -4.61
C GLU A 273 1.66 5.49 -5.05
N LEU A 274 1.29 5.10 -6.28
CA LEU A 274 1.68 3.83 -6.86
C LEU A 274 3.20 3.66 -6.96
N PHE A 275 3.94 4.73 -7.35
CA PHE A 275 5.40 4.67 -7.46
C PHE A 275 6.10 4.62 -6.10
N TYR A 276 5.50 5.18 -5.05
CA TYR A 276 6.06 5.18 -3.70
C TYR A 276 5.65 3.95 -2.89
N SER A 277 4.70 3.17 -3.39
CA SER A 277 4.22 1.97 -2.71
C SER A 277 5.27 0.86 -2.71
N GLU A 278 5.55 0.31 -1.53
CA GLU A 278 6.40 -0.86 -1.36
C GLU A 278 5.65 -2.16 -1.72
N ASN A 279 4.31 -2.13 -1.71
CA ASN A 279 3.47 -3.30 -1.91
C ASN A 279 2.54 -3.08 -3.10
N VAL A 280 2.92 -3.63 -4.26
CA VAL A 280 2.17 -3.53 -5.51
C VAL A 280 1.83 -4.91 -6.05
N TYR A 281 0.60 -5.08 -6.48
CA TYR A 281 0.07 -6.34 -7.00
C TYR A 281 -0.66 -6.10 -8.32
N ILE A 282 -0.59 -7.09 -9.21
CA ILE A 282 -1.33 -7.08 -10.48
C ILE A 282 -2.20 -8.34 -10.54
N ARG A 283 -3.44 -8.15 -11.00
CA ARG A 283 -4.29 -9.28 -11.39
C ARG A 283 -3.88 -9.73 -12.79
N TYR A 284 -3.26 -10.90 -12.87
CA TYR A 284 -2.70 -11.47 -14.09
C TYR A 284 -3.17 -12.92 -14.25
N GLU A 285 -3.83 -13.26 -15.35
CA GLU A 285 -4.34 -14.60 -15.63
C GLU A 285 -5.09 -15.22 -14.42
N ASP A 286 -6.01 -14.48 -13.83
CA ASP A 286 -6.77 -14.87 -12.65
C ASP A 286 -5.96 -15.12 -11.35
N LYS A 287 -4.69 -14.75 -11.34
CA LYS A 287 -3.82 -14.77 -10.16
C LYS A 287 -3.51 -13.36 -9.69
N THR A 288 -3.32 -13.20 -8.40
CA THR A 288 -2.75 -11.98 -7.83
C THR A 288 -1.25 -12.19 -7.70
N LEU A 289 -0.46 -11.37 -8.40
CA LEU A 289 0.99 -11.49 -8.45
C LEU A 289 1.62 -10.20 -7.93
N ALA A 290 2.60 -10.33 -7.04
CA ALA A 290 3.38 -9.21 -6.57
C ALA A 290 4.32 -8.71 -7.67
N VAL A 291 4.42 -7.39 -7.81
CA VAL A 291 5.26 -6.72 -8.82
C VAL A 291 6.00 -5.53 -8.20
N ILE A 292 7.07 -5.13 -8.84
CA ILE A 292 7.91 -4.01 -8.45
C ILE A 292 7.89 -2.99 -9.59
N PRO A 293 7.46 -1.73 -9.36
CA PRO A 293 7.59 -0.67 -10.34
C PRO A 293 9.07 -0.42 -10.67
N THR A 294 9.44 -0.53 -11.94
CA THR A 294 10.84 -0.34 -12.38
C THR A 294 11.13 1.08 -12.84
N SER A 295 10.10 1.84 -13.21
CA SER A 295 10.24 3.25 -13.54
C SER A 295 10.58 4.04 -12.26
N LYS A 296 11.76 4.66 -12.21
CA LYS A 296 12.25 5.42 -11.04
C LYS A 296 12.06 6.94 -11.19
N SER A 297 11.40 7.38 -12.23
CA SER A 297 11.10 8.79 -12.45
C SER A 297 9.66 8.97 -12.91
N LEU A 298 8.95 9.85 -12.25
CA LEU A 298 7.62 10.29 -12.62
C LEU A 298 7.72 11.71 -13.18
N GLN A 299 7.26 11.88 -14.40
CA GLN A 299 7.08 13.22 -14.97
C GLN A 299 5.61 13.57 -14.90
N TYR A 300 5.26 14.53 -14.06
CA TYR A 300 3.90 15.05 -14.01
C TYR A 300 3.52 15.62 -15.36
N LYS A 301 2.40 15.13 -15.88
CA LYS A 301 1.85 15.58 -17.14
C LYS A 301 0.72 16.56 -16.88
N THR A 302 0.79 17.70 -17.54
CA THR A 302 -0.26 18.72 -17.53
C THR A 302 -0.65 19.02 -18.96
N VAL A 303 -1.94 19.20 -19.23
CA VAL A 303 -2.46 19.52 -20.56
C VAL A 303 -3.38 20.72 -20.47
N LEU A 304 -3.12 21.72 -21.31
CA LEU A 304 -3.82 23.01 -21.26
C LEU A 304 -5.31 22.95 -21.63
N ASN A 305 -5.71 22.08 -22.56
CA ASN A 305 -7.06 22.10 -23.12
C ASN A 305 -7.97 21.00 -22.58
N ASP A 306 -7.51 19.75 -22.58
CA ASP A 306 -8.39 18.60 -22.30
C ASP A 306 -8.21 18.02 -20.88
N LYS A 307 -7.15 18.44 -20.17
CA LYS A 307 -6.75 17.90 -18.86
C LYS A 307 -6.71 16.37 -18.81
N LEU A 308 -6.45 15.73 -19.95
CA LEU A 308 -6.31 14.30 -20.10
C LEU A 308 -4.83 13.94 -20.30
N ILE A 309 -4.36 13.05 -19.48
CA ILE A 309 -2.98 12.57 -19.46
C ILE A 309 -2.97 11.04 -19.64
N ASN A 310 -1.82 10.48 -19.98
CA ASN A 310 -1.62 9.04 -19.97
C ASN A 310 -0.26 8.70 -19.38
N TYR A 311 -0.19 7.57 -18.69
CA TYR A 311 1.04 7.05 -18.15
C TYR A 311 1.33 5.65 -18.69
N THR A 312 2.60 5.40 -18.91
CA THR A 312 3.12 4.05 -19.18
C THR A 312 4.03 3.68 -18.03
N VAL A 313 3.70 2.60 -17.34
CA VAL A 313 4.44 2.12 -16.18
C VAL A 313 4.95 0.72 -16.49
N GLN A 314 6.21 0.48 -16.18
CA GLN A 314 6.83 -0.83 -16.29
C GLN A 314 6.95 -1.44 -14.90
N PHE A 315 6.62 -2.72 -14.84
CA PHE A 315 6.71 -3.55 -13.64
C PHE A 315 7.55 -4.78 -13.91
N ASP A 316 8.35 -5.19 -12.96
CA ASP A 316 8.96 -6.52 -12.92
C ASP A 316 8.16 -7.39 -11.96
N PHE A 317 7.92 -8.66 -12.31
CA PHE A 317 7.35 -9.59 -11.34
C PHE A 317 8.34 -9.78 -10.19
N ALA A 318 7.83 -9.75 -8.95
CA ALA A 318 8.65 -9.83 -7.73
C ALA A 318 9.13 -11.28 -7.43
N PHE A 319 9.28 -12.08 -8.46
CA PHE A 319 9.75 -13.47 -8.36
C PHE A 319 10.44 -13.89 -9.65
N ASP A 320 11.33 -14.84 -9.51
CA ASP A 320 11.96 -15.52 -10.64
C ASP A 320 11.01 -16.52 -11.29
N ARG A 321 10.96 -16.54 -12.65
CA ARG A 321 10.05 -17.42 -13.39
C ARG A 321 10.39 -18.90 -13.20
N ILE A 322 11.68 -19.21 -13.00
CA ILE A 322 12.14 -20.58 -12.78
C ILE A 322 12.38 -20.80 -11.29
N ASN A 323 11.51 -21.58 -10.68
CA ASN A 323 11.70 -22.01 -9.30
C ASN A 323 12.57 -23.27 -9.27
N ASN A 324 13.81 -23.13 -8.82
CA ASN A 324 14.77 -24.24 -8.69
C ASN A 324 14.62 -25.06 -7.40
N VAL A 325 13.43 -25.13 -6.83
CA VAL A 325 13.17 -26.03 -5.71
C VAL A 325 13.25 -27.48 -6.25
N ARG A 326 14.35 -28.15 -5.93
CA ARG A 326 14.62 -29.54 -6.24
C ARG A 326 14.53 -30.38 -4.97
#